data_d893195006a5325ba9802fda4d379eec
#
_entry.id   d893195006a5325ba9802fda4d379eec
#
_cell.length_a   1.000
_cell.length_b   1.000
_cell.length_c   1.000
_cell.angle_alpha   90.00
_cell.angle_beta   90.00
_cell.angle_gamma   90.00
#
_symmetry.space_group_name_H-M   'P 1'
#
loop_
_entity.id
_entity.type
_entity.pdbx_description
1 polymer ?
#
loop_
_entity_poly.entity_id
_entity_poly.type
_entity_poly.pdbx_seq_one_letter_code
_entity_poly.pdbx_strand_id
1 'polypeptide(L)'
;MSKLLNIEALSVGFVSDGQKSTAVNKVSFHIGRGETVGLVGESGSGKSVSALSILKLLPYPTAFHESGKIYFNDVDLMTQPDHMLRSVRGNRISMIFQEPMSSLNPLHSIEKQVSEIIEMHQGLDHATARAETLRLLTRVGIPNAEKRLKALPHELSGGQRQRVMIAMALANQPDLLIADEPTTAL
;
A
#
# COMPACT_ATOMS: atom_id res chain seq x y z
N MET A 1 -3.82 3.63 25.16
CA MET A 1 -4.29 2.93 23.92
C MET A 1 -3.09 2.20 23.33
N SER A 2 -3.25 0.97 22.86
CA SER A 2 -2.16 0.24 22.22
C SER A 2 -1.86 0.87 20.85
N LYS A 3 -0.59 1.14 20.58
CA LYS A 3 -0.14 1.66 19.29
C LYS A 3 -0.23 0.54 18.25
N LEU A 4 -0.86 0.82 17.09
CA LEU A 4 -0.85 -0.09 15.95
C LEU A 4 0.45 0.07 15.16
N LEU A 5 0.82 1.32 14.86
CA LEU A 5 2.09 1.70 14.23
C LEU A 5 2.80 2.71 15.14
N ASN A 6 4.12 2.54 15.32
CA ASN A 6 4.96 3.51 16.02
C ASN A 6 6.27 3.70 15.25
N ILE A 7 6.52 4.92 14.83
CA ILE A 7 7.75 5.33 14.13
C ILE A 7 8.57 6.18 15.08
N GLU A 8 9.85 5.84 15.24
CA GLU A 8 10.76 6.49 16.17
C GLU A 8 12.02 6.97 15.45
N ALA A 9 12.21 8.29 15.43
CA ALA A 9 13.38 8.97 14.90
C ALA A 9 13.82 8.48 13.50
N LEU A 10 12.85 8.19 12.61
CA LEU A 10 13.10 7.69 11.26
C LEU A 10 13.89 8.71 10.46
N SER A 11 15.04 8.29 9.93
CA SER A 11 15.84 9.06 8.98
C SER A 11 16.13 8.21 7.74
N VAL A 12 15.85 8.78 6.58
CA VAL A 12 16.00 8.11 5.28
C VAL A 12 16.78 9.02 4.35
N GLY A 13 17.78 8.44 3.70
CA GLY A 13 18.58 9.11 2.69
C GLY A 13 18.56 8.39 1.36
N PHE A 14 19.06 9.09 0.34
CA PHE A 14 19.29 8.58 -1.01
C PHE A 14 20.72 8.87 -1.44
N VAL A 15 21.26 7.96 -2.27
CA VAL A 15 22.54 8.15 -2.95
C VAL A 15 22.28 8.40 -4.43
N SER A 16 22.72 9.55 -4.94
CA SER A 16 22.73 9.89 -6.36
C SER A 16 24.10 10.43 -6.73
N ASP A 17 24.72 9.87 -7.77
CA ASP A 17 26.04 10.29 -8.26
C ASP A 17 27.13 10.33 -7.16
N GLY A 18 27.07 9.38 -6.21
CA GLY A 18 27.98 9.30 -5.08
C GLY A 18 27.71 10.30 -3.95
N GLN A 19 26.73 11.19 -4.10
CA GLN A 19 26.33 12.13 -3.06
C GLN A 19 25.14 11.60 -2.26
N LYS A 20 25.20 11.76 -0.95
CA LYS A 20 24.10 11.43 -0.04
C LYS A 20 23.21 12.64 0.19
N SER A 21 21.90 12.45 0.12
CA SER A 21 20.90 13.45 0.49
C SER A 21 19.92 12.83 1.48
N THR A 22 19.54 13.61 2.50
CA THR A 22 18.55 13.18 3.50
C THR A 22 17.16 13.67 3.08
N ALA A 23 16.23 12.73 2.89
CA ALA A 23 14.85 13.02 2.52
C ALA A 23 13.89 13.02 3.71
N VAL A 24 14.20 12.25 4.76
CA VAL A 24 13.45 12.22 6.03
C VAL A 24 14.45 12.33 7.17
N ASN A 25 14.22 13.23 8.11
CA ASN A 25 15.14 13.51 9.20
C ASN A 25 14.44 13.39 10.56
N LYS A 26 14.73 12.32 11.31
CA LYS A 26 14.28 12.02 12.67
C LYS A 26 12.77 12.19 12.90
N VAL A 27 11.95 11.75 11.94
CA VAL A 27 10.49 11.82 12.04
C VAL A 27 9.99 10.78 13.02
N SER A 28 9.09 11.17 13.92
CA SER A 28 8.46 10.30 14.92
C SER A 28 6.98 10.58 14.98
N PHE A 29 6.15 9.54 14.89
CA PHE A 29 4.70 9.59 15.11
C PHE A 29 4.18 8.19 15.40
N HIS A 30 2.94 8.11 15.85
CA HIS A 30 2.27 6.83 16.05
C HIS A 30 0.82 6.86 15.55
N ILE A 31 0.26 5.70 15.32
CA ILE A 31 -1.13 5.49 14.94
C ILE A 31 -1.72 4.47 15.90
N GLY A 32 -2.83 4.82 16.55
CA GLY A 32 -3.63 3.90 17.38
C GLY A 32 -4.54 3.00 16.55
N ARG A 33 -5.12 1.97 17.17
CA ARG A 33 -6.15 1.16 16.50
C ARG A 33 -7.42 1.97 16.28
N GLY A 34 -7.94 1.91 15.04
CA GLY A 34 -9.14 2.68 14.65
C GLY A 34 -8.91 4.18 14.49
N GLU A 35 -7.65 4.63 14.56
CA GLU A 35 -7.27 6.03 14.38
C GLU A 35 -7.02 6.34 12.91
N THR A 36 -7.38 7.56 12.50
CA THR A 36 -7.01 8.13 11.20
C THR A 36 -6.03 9.29 11.42
N VAL A 37 -4.85 9.19 10.85
CA VAL A 37 -3.79 10.19 10.94
C VAL A 37 -3.50 10.79 9.57
N GLY A 38 -3.55 12.11 9.44
CA GLY A 38 -3.16 12.83 8.24
C GLY A 38 -1.70 13.26 8.31
N LEU A 39 -0.88 12.81 7.34
CA LEU A 39 0.49 13.28 7.16
C LEU A 39 0.49 14.43 6.14
N VAL A 40 0.72 15.66 6.63
CA VAL A 40 0.60 16.90 5.83
C VAL A 40 1.98 17.53 5.67
N GLY A 41 2.21 18.17 4.54
CA GLY A 41 3.46 18.88 4.23
C GLY A 41 3.55 19.23 2.74
N GLU A 42 4.50 20.07 2.38
CA GLU A 42 4.75 20.46 1.00
C GLU A 42 5.19 19.29 0.11
N SER A 43 5.12 19.45 -1.21
CA SER A 43 5.70 18.48 -2.15
C SER A 43 7.21 18.34 -1.86
N GLY A 44 7.70 17.10 -1.86
CA GLY A 44 9.11 16.82 -1.54
C GLY A 44 9.47 16.80 -0.05
N SER A 45 8.52 17.02 0.88
CA SER A 45 8.79 17.00 2.33
C SER A 45 9.02 15.62 2.95
N GLY A 46 9.05 14.55 2.13
CA GLY A 46 9.34 13.19 2.60
C GLY A 46 8.11 12.35 3.00
N LYS A 47 6.87 12.81 2.75
CA LYS A 47 5.63 12.08 3.08
C LYS A 47 5.60 10.67 2.47
N SER A 48 5.69 10.58 1.14
CA SER A 48 5.70 9.31 0.42
C SER A 48 6.91 8.44 0.78
N VAL A 49 8.07 9.06 1.01
CA VAL A 49 9.27 8.35 1.48
C VAL A 49 9.02 7.72 2.86
N SER A 50 8.42 8.45 3.79
CA SER A 50 8.04 7.92 5.10
C SER A 50 7.03 6.78 4.99
N ALA A 51 6.00 6.93 4.14
CA ALA A 51 4.99 5.91 3.90
C ALA A 51 5.59 4.61 3.31
N LEU A 52 6.41 4.73 2.25
CA LEU A 52 7.09 3.59 1.62
C LEU A 52 8.11 2.91 2.55
N SER A 53 8.71 3.66 3.47
CA SER A 53 9.64 3.13 4.47
C SER A 53 8.98 2.12 5.40
N ILE A 54 7.70 2.31 5.75
CA ILE A 54 6.96 1.40 6.64
C ILE A 54 6.97 -0.03 6.08
N LEU A 55 6.83 -0.16 4.77
CA LEU A 55 6.80 -1.45 4.08
C LEU A 55 8.14 -1.84 3.44
N LYS A 56 9.23 -1.06 3.65
CA LYS A 56 10.52 -1.24 2.96
C LYS A 56 10.37 -1.36 1.44
N LEU A 57 9.58 -0.44 0.83
CA LEU A 57 9.32 -0.39 -0.61
C LEU A 57 10.13 0.70 -1.33
N LEU A 58 11.08 1.31 -0.66
CA LEU A 58 12.00 2.26 -1.28
C LEU A 58 12.94 1.56 -2.29
N PRO A 59 13.50 2.29 -3.28
CA PRO A 59 14.41 1.74 -4.28
C PRO A 59 15.80 1.43 -3.68
N TYR A 60 15.94 0.29 -3.02
CA TYR A 60 17.24 -0.17 -2.51
C TYR A 60 18.13 -0.69 -3.65
N PRO A 61 19.46 -0.47 -3.60
CA PRO A 61 20.27 0.16 -2.53
C PRO A 61 20.39 1.68 -2.62
N THR A 62 19.74 2.33 -3.60
CA THR A 62 19.81 3.80 -3.77
C THR A 62 19.24 4.52 -2.53
N ALA A 63 18.13 4.03 -2.00
CA ALA A 63 17.60 4.47 -0.72
C ALA A 63 18.25 3.70 0.44
N PHE A 64 18.42 4.34 1.58
CA PHE A 64 18.92 3.72 2.81
C PHE A 64 18.29 4.36 4.05
N HIS A 65 18.13 3.55 5.10
CA HIS A 65 17.73 4.05 6.41
C HIS A 65 18.96 4.40 7.21
N GLU A 66 19.11 5.69 7.58
CA GLU A 66 20.23 6.15 8.41
C GLU A 66 20.02 5.77 9.87
N SER A 67 18.80 5.93 10.37
CA SER A 67 18.42 5.65 11.75
C SER A 67 16.92 5.48 11.89
N GLY A 68 16.50 5.09 13.08
CA GLY A 68 15.10 4.98 13.48
C GLY A 68 14.58 3.57 13.46
N LYS A 69 13.36 3.42 13.95
CA LYS A 69 12.65 2.15 14.07
C LYS A 69 11.21 2.32 13.63
N ILE A 70 10.63 1.26 13.10
CA ILE A 70 9.23 1.19 12.67
C ILE A 70 8.60 -0.04 13.30
N TYR A 71 7.79 0.17 14.33
CA TYR A 71 7.08 -0.91 15.01
C TYR A 71 5.66 -1.04 14.48
N PHE A 72 5.27 -2.25 14.13
CA PHE A 72 3.89 -2.61 13.83
C PHE A 72 3.46 -3.73 14.77
N ASN A 73 2.43 -3.49 15.60
CA ASN A 73 2.06 -4.38 16.70
C ASN A 73 3.28 -4.81 17.53
N ASP A 74 4.09 -3.84 17.95
CA ASP A 74 5.31 -4.01 18.76
C ASP A 74 6.46 -4.80 18.08
N VAL A 75 6.32 -5.17 16.81
CA VAL A 75 7.36 -5.82 16.02
C VAL A 75 8.11 -4.80 15.17
N ASP A 76 9.42 -4.69 15.33
CA ASP A 76 10.26 -3.80 14.52
C ASP A 76 10.40 -4.34 13.09
N LEU A 77 9.71 -3.69 12.14
CA LEU A 77 9.71 -4.07 10.73
C LEU A 77 11.08 -3.90 10.06
N MET A 78 11.93 -3.00 10.59
CA MET A 78 13.23 -2.72 9.99
C MET A 78 14.20 -3.90 10.11
N THR A 79 14.03 -4.70 11.17
CA THR A 79 14.87 -5.87 11.46
C THR A 79 14.32 -7.16 10.89
N GLN A 80 13.09 -7.15 10.37
CA GLN A 80 12.47 -8.38 9.87
C GLN A 80 13.07 -8.83 8.53
N PRO A 81 13.24 -10.15 8.34
CA PRO A 81 13.64 -10.71 7.07
C PRO A 81 12.52 -10.54 6.02
N ASP A 82 12.89 -10.55 4.73
CA ASP A 82 11.95 -10.24 3.65
C ASP A 82 10.73 -11.18 3.59
N HIS A 83 10.88 -12.47 3.92
CA HIS A 83 9.75 -13.39 3.94
C HIS A 83 8.68 -13.01 4.98
N MET A 84 9.08 -12.45 6.13
CA MET A 84 8.16 -11.93 7.15
C MET A 84 7.49 -10.63 6.66
N LEU A 85 8.24 -9.76 5.98
CA LEU A 85 7.67 -8.55 5.40
C LEU A 85 6.64 -8.86 4.31
N ARG A 86 6.85 -9.92 3.51
CA ARG A 86 5.87 -10.38 2.50
C ARG A 86 4.55 -10.82 3.13
N SER A 87 4.57 -11.46 4.31
CA SER A 87 3.34 -11.83 5.02
C SER A 87 2.57 -10.63 5.58
N VAL A 88 3.23 -9.49 5.74
CA VAL A 88 2.62 -8.24 6.22
C VAL A 88 2.11 -7.38 5.06
N ARG A 89 2.92 -7.28 3.97
CA ARG A 89 2.59 -6.48 2.79
C ARG A 89 1.34 -7.01 2.08
N GLY A 90 0.37 -6.14 1.82
CA GLY A 90 -0.89 -6.48 1.15
C GLY A 90 -1.85 -7.33 1.99
N ASN A 91 -1.45 -7.76 3.18
CA ASN A 91 -2.26 -8.51 4.13
C ASN A 91 -2.61 -7.66 5.35
N ARG A 92 -1.64 -7.45 6.26
CA ARG A 92 -1.83 -6.69 7.50
C ARG A 92 -1.68 -5.18 7.31
N ILE A 93 -0.80 -4.78 6.40
CA ILE A 93 -0.59 -3.39 5.96
C ILE A 93 -0.75 -3.33 4.46
N SER A 94 -1.70 -2.53 3.99
CA SER A 94 -1.92 -2.26 2.57
C SER A 94 -1.63 -0.80 2.24
N MET A 95 -1.28 -0.55 0.97
CA MET A 95 -0.99 0.79 0.48
C MET A 95 -1.74 1.09 -0.82
N ILE A 96 -2.33 2.28 -0.88
CA ILE A 96 -2.86 2.89 -2.10
C ILE A 96 -1.80 3.86 -2.58
N PHE A 97 -1.25 3.61 -3.78
CA PHE A 97 -0.22 4.43 -4.40
C PHE A 97 -0.80 5.62 -5.13
N GLN A 98 -0.02 6.68 -5.27
CA GLN A 98 -0.40 7.94 -5.92
C GLN A 98 -0.80 7.77 -7.40
N GLU A 99 -0.17 6.84 -8.14
CA GLU A 99 -0.41 6.65 -9.56
C GLU A 99 -1.19 5.35 -9.88
N PRO A 100 -2.51 5.44 -10.21
CA PRO A 100 -3.30 4.26 -10.57
C PRO A 100 -2.85 3.60 -11.88
N MET A 101 -2.20 4.37 -12.76
CA MET A 101 -1.83 3.90 -14.11
C MET A 101 -0.68 2.89 -14.09
N SER A 102 0.27 3.05 -13.16
CA SER A 102 1.44 2.19 -13.03
C SER A 102 1.21 0.99 -12.09
N SER A 103 0.12 1.00 -11.32
CA SER A 103 -0.14 0.01 -10.27
C SER A 103 -0.92 -1.21 -10.74
N LEU A 104 -1.64 -1.12 -11.87
CA LEU A 104 -2.38 -2.24 -12.45
C LEU A 104 -1.59 -2.85 -13.61
N ASN A 105 -1.48 -4.18 -13.63
CA ASN A 105 -0.88 -4.90 -14.75
C ASN A 105 -1.79 -4.78 -15.99
N PRO A 106 -1.34 -4.15 -17.09
CA PRO A 106 -2.18 -3.92 -18.28
C PRO A 106 -2.60 -5.20 -19.01
N LEU A 107 -1.93 -6.32 -18.76
CA LEU A 107 -2.17 -7.61 -19.42
C LEU A 107 -3.08 -8.53 -18.64
N HIS A 108 -3.44 -8.19 -17.40
CA HIS A 108 -4.30 -9.01 -16.54
C HIS A 108 -5.68 -8.37 -16.39
N SER A 109 -6.72 -9.22 -16.41
CA SER A 109 -8.08 -8.77 -16.11
C SER A 109 -8.19 -8.24 -14.68
N ILE A 110 -9.20 -7.41 -14.43
CA ILE A 110 -9.47 -6.88 -13.09
C ILE A 110 -9.76 -8.01 -12.11
N GLU A 111 -10.55 -9.00 -12.52
CA GLU A 111 -10.80 -10.21 -11.72
C GLU A 111 -9.48 -10.84 -11.28
N LYS A 112 -8.60 -11.15 -12.23
CA LYS A 112 -7.34 -11.83 -11.92
C LYS A 112 -6.50 -11.05 -10.92
N GLN A 113 -6.37 -9.74 -11.08
CA GLN A 113 -5.53 -8.91 -10.21
C GLN A 113 -6.06 -8.82 -8.76
N VAL A 114 -7.39 -8.77 -8.60
CA VAL A 114 -7.99 -8.70 -7.26
C VAL A 114 -8.05 -10.08 -6.62
N SER A 115 -8.46 -11.12 -7.38
CA SER A 115 -8.58 -12.49 -6.84
C SER A 115 -7.23 -13.08 -6.44
N GLU A 116 -6.16 -12.79 -7.20
CA GLU A 116 -4.80 -13.28 -6.90
C GLU A 116 -4.34 -12.85 -5.50
N ILE A 117 -4.66 -11.62 -5.08
CA ILE A 117 -4.33 -11.12 -3.73
C ILE A 117 -5.08 -11.92 -2.66
N ILE A 118 -6.36 -12.23 -2.91
CA ILE A 118 -7.22 -12.99 -2.00
C ILE A 118 -6.74 -14.44 -1.90
N GLU A 119 -6.50 -15.09 -3.04
CA GLU A 119 -6.00 -16.47 -3.12
C GLU A 119 -4.65 -16.60 -2.40
N MET A 120 -3.72 -15.68 -2.66
CA MET A 120 -2.36 -15.70 -2.11
C MET A 120 -2.35 -15.58 -0.58
N HIS A 121 -3.15 -14.68 -0.01
CA HIS A 121 -3.09 -14.36 1.42
C HIS A 121 -4.11 -15.10 2.27
N GLN A 122 -5.26 -15.46 1.70
CA GLN A 122 -6.33 -16.15 2.43
C GLN A 122 -6.41 -17.64 2.10
N GLY A 123 -5.70 -18.10 1.06
CA GLY A 123 -5.73 -19.50 0.63
C GLY A 123 -7.09 -19.96 0.10
N LEU A 124 -7.94 -19.03 -0.34
CA LEU A 124 -9.27 -19.35 -0.88
C LEU A 124 -9.15 -19.94 -2.28
N ASP A 125 -10.10 -20.80 -2.62
CA ASP A 125 -10.24 -21.31 -4.00
C ASP A 125 -10.70 -20.20 -4.95
N HIS A 126 -10.48 -20.40 -6.23
CA HIS A 126 -10.76 -19.41 -7.28
C HIS A 126 -12.24 -18.97 -7.31
N ALA A 127 -13.19 -19.86 -7.08
CA ALA A 127 -14.62 -19.53 -7.13
C ALA A 127 -15.00 -18.58 -5.98
N THR A 128 -14.49 -18.87 -4.78
CA THR A 128 -14.68 -18.05 -3.58
C THR A 128 -13.96 -16.69 -3.72
N ALA A 129 -12.71 -16.68 -4.21
CA ALA A 129 -11.96 -15.46 -4.46
C ALA A 129 -12.64 -14.56 -5.50
N ARG A 130 -13.23 -15.15 -6.56
CA ARG A 130 -14.00 -14.42 -7.57
C ARG A 130 -15.27 -13.78 -6.96
N ALA A 131 -15.99 -14.51 -6.14
CA ALA A 131 -17.19 -13.97 -5.47
C ALA A 131 -16.84 -12.78 -4.56
N GLU A 132 -15.76 -12.90 -3.79
CA GLU A 132 -15.26 -11.82 -2.94
C GLU A 132 -14.74 -10.63 -3.77
N THR A 133 -14.07 -10.87 -4.89
CA THR A 133 -13.68 -9.84 -5.86
C THR A 133 -14.89 -9.04 -6.34
N LEU A 134 -15.97 -9.71 -6.75
CA LEU A 134 -17.20 -9.05 -7.17
C LEU A 134 -17.81 -8.19 -6.06
N ARG A 135 -17.83 -8.72 -4.82
CA ARG A 135 -18.30 -7.99 -3.64
C ARG A 135 -17.47 -6.72 -3.39
N LEU A 136 -16.15 -6.82 -3.47
CA LEU A 136 -15.23 -5.68 -3.30
C LEU A 136 -15.43 -4.61 -4.38
N LEU A 137 -15.47 -5.01 -5.65
CA LEU A 137 -15.69 -4.08 -6.77
C LEU A 137 -17.05 -3.36 -6.65
N THR A 138 -18.08 -4.06 -6.21
CA THR A 138 -19.39 -3.48 -5.93
C THR A 138 -19.30 -2.47 -4.76
N ARG A 139 -18.62 -2.84 -3.68
CA ARG A 139 -18.42 -1.99 -2.49
C ARG A 139 -17.70 -0.68 -2.81
N VAL A 140 -16.72 -0.70 -3.69
CA VAL A 140 -16.00 0.52 -4.13
C VAL A 140 -16.76 1.29 -5.22
N GLY A 141 -17.96 0.83 -5.61
CA GLY A 141 -18.83 1.53 -6.55
C GLY A 141 -18.41 1.40 -8.02
N ILE A 142 -17.86 0.27 -8.44
CA ILE A 142 -17.68 -0.03 -9.87
C ILE A 142 -19.04 -0.33 -10.49
N PRO A 143 -19.51 0.45 -11.49
CA PRO A 143 -20.79 0.21 -12.13
C PRO A 143 -20.74 -1.10 -12.94
N ASN A 144 -21.81 -1.92 -12.83
CA ASN A 144 -21.89 -3.23 -13.50
C ASN A 144 -20.66 -4.11 -13.23
N ALA A 145 -20.24 -4.21 -11.98
CA ALA A 145 -19.00 -4.86 -11.53
C ALA A 145 -18.78 -6.24 -12.16
N GLU A 146 -19.84 -7.06 -12.27
CA GLU A 146 -19.75 -8.40 -12.87
C GLU A 146 -19.27 -8.36 -14.34
N LYS A 147 -19.77 -7.41 -15.14
CA LYS A 147 -19.33 -7.25 -16.53
C LYS A 147 -17.89 -6.72 -16.62
N ARG A 148 -17.40 -6.07 -15.57
CA ARG A 148 -16.04 -5.50 -15.49
C ARG A 148 -15.00 -6.48 -14.98
N LEU A 149 -15.38 -7.64 -14.46
CA LEU A 149 -14.43 -8.66 -14.00
C LEU A 149 -13.40 -9.03 -15.08
N LYS A 150 -13.86 -9.24 -16.32
CA LYS A 150 -12.99 -9.62 -17.46
C LYS A 150 -12.32 -8.43 -18.15
N ALA A 151 -12.68 -7.19 -17.80
CA ALA A 151 -12.09 -6.01 -18.39
C ALA A 151 -10.61 -5.90 -18.08
N LEU A 152 -9.84 -5.32 -19.01
CA LEU A 152 -8.45 -4.93 -18.81
C LEU A 152 -8.38 -3.48 -18.29
N PRO A 153 -7.29 -3.09 -17.62
CA PRO A 153 -7.16 -1.75 -17.05
C PRO A 153 -7.42 -0.60 -18.01
N HIS A 154 -7.01 -0.72 -19.27
CA HIS A 154 -7.20 0.32 -20.29
C HIS A 154 -8.67 0.51 -20.71
N GLU A 155 -9.56 -0.46 -20.42
CA GLU A 155 -11.00 -0.37 -20.68
C GLU A 155 -11.77 0.35 -19.56
N LEU A 156 -11.07 0.78 -18.48
CA LEU A 156 -11.63 1.52 -17.37
C LEU A 156 -11.19 2.98 -17.40
N SER A 157 -12.07 3.87 -16.92
CA SER A 157 -11.70 5.26 -16.65
C SER A 157 -10.66 5.38 -15.53
N GLY A 158 -9.97 6.53 -15.42
CA GLY A 158 -9.01 6.79 -14.35
C GLY A 158 -9.60 6.55 -12.94
N GLY A 159 -10.79 7.11 -12.68
CA GLY A 159 -11.48 6.90 -11.41
C GLY A 159 -11.92 5.45 -11.16
N GLN A 160 -12.27 4.69 -12.22
CA GLN A 160 -12.55 3.26 -12.07
C GLN A 160 -11.30 2.45 -11.74
N ARG A 161 -10.15 2.75 -12.36
CA ARG A 161 -8.87 2.12 -12.03
C ARG A 161 -8.47 2.39 -10.58
N GLN A 162 -8.64 3.63 -10.12
CA GLN A 162 -8.39 3.99 -8.74
C GLN A 162 -9.28 3.21 -7.76
N ARG A 163 -10.57 3.05 -8.06
CA ARG A 163 -11.48 2.23 -7.26
C ARG A 163 -11.08 0.75 -7.23
N VAL A 164 -10.57 0.22 -8.35
CA VAL A 164 -10.00 -1.14 -8.37
C VAL A 164 -8.79 -1.24 -7.44
N MET A 165 -7.87 -0.27 -7.45
CA MET A 165 -6.74 -0.25 -6.52
C MET A 165 -7.19 -0.18 -5.06
N ILE A 166 -8.21 0.61 -4.77
CA ILE A 166 -8.82 0.64 -3.43
C ILE A 166 -9.39 -0.74 -3.07
N ALA A 167 -10.09 -1.42 -4.01
CA ALA A 167 -10.60 -2.77 -3.78
C ALA A 167 -9.46 -3.76 -3.48
N MET A 168 -8.38 -3.71 -4.24
CA MET A 168 -7.18 -4.52 -4.00
C MET A 168 -6.56 -4.25 -2.62
N ALA A 169 -6.44 -2.99 -2.23
CA ALA A 169 -5.89 -2.61 -0.94
C ALA A 169 -6.76 -3.07 0.25
N LEU A 170 -8.07 -3.19 0.05
CA LEU A 170 -9.03 -3.63 1.06
C LEU A 170 -9.27 -5.14 1.07
N ALA A 171 -8.74 -5.89 0.09
CA ALA A 171 -9.06 -7.30 -0.15
C ALA A 171 -8.84 -8.19 1.08
N ASN A 172 -7.76 -7.95 1.82
CA ASN A 172 -7.41 -8.74 3.01
C ASN A 172 -7.79 -8.07 4.33
N GLN A 173 -8.65 -7.05 4.31
CA GLN A 173 -9.10 -6.33 5.51
C GLN A 173 -7.92 -5.89 6.40
N PRO A 174 -6.99 -5.09 5.88
CA PRO A 174 -5.75 -4.77 6.58
C PRO A 174 -5.99 -4.04 7.90
N ASP A 175 -5.10 -4.26 8.88
CA ASP A 175 -5.12 -3.51 10.14
C ASP A 175 -4.71 -2.04 9.94
N LEU A 176 -3.83 -1.78 8.96
CA LEU A 176 -3.36 -0.45 8.59
C LEU A 176 -3.49 -0.24 7.08
N LEU A 177 -4.20 0.81 6.69
CA LEU A 177 -4.26 1.28 5.31
C LEU A 177 -3.46 2.58 5.19
N ILE A 178 -2.47 2.59 4.31
CA ILE A 178 -1.69 3.76 3.94
C ILE A 178 -2.23 4.27 2.61
N ALA A 179 -2.58 5.55 2.54
CA ALA A 179 -3.07 6.17 1.31
C ALA A 179 -2.18 7.36 0.95
N ASP A 180 -1.43 7.24 -0.14
CA ASP A 180 -0.56 8.29 -0.66
C ASP A 180 -1.29 9.03 -1.78
N GLU A 181 -1.81 10.21 -1.47
CA GLU A 181 -2.61 11.07 -2.36
C GLU A 181 -3.75 10.31 -3.11
N PRO A 182 -4.65 9.62 -2.41
CA PRO A 182 -5.58 8.65 -3.01
C PRO A 182 -6.67 9.29 -3.89
N THR A 183 -6.75 10.60 -4.03
CA THR A 183 -7.86 11.32 -4.71
C THR A 183 -7.44 12.13 -5.93
N THR A 184 -6.17 12.09 -6.33
CA THR A 184 -5.64 12.89 -7.46
C THR A 184 -6.24 12.54 -8.82
N ALA A 185 -6.93 11.39 -8.95
CA ALA A 185 -7.57 10.94 -10.20
C ALA A 185 -9.12 10.84 -10.13
N LEU A 186 -9.74 11.35 -9.05
CA LEU A 186 -11.21 11.38 -8.87
C LEU A 186 -11.83 12.66 -9.40
#